data_391ef4ca4c5cb61ce7b77333cbe6d67b
#
_entry.id   391ef4ca4c5cb61ce7b77333cbe6d67b
#
_cell.length_a   1.000
_cell.length_b   1.000
_cell.length_c   1.000
_cell.angle_alpha   90.00
_cell.angle_beta   90.00
_cell.angle_gamma   90.00
#
_symmetry.space_group_name_H-M   'P 1'
#
loop_
_entity.id
_entity.type
_entity.pdbx_description
1 polymer ?
#
loop_
_entity_poly.entity_id
_entity_poly.type
_entity_poly.pdbx_seq_one_letter_code
_entity_poly.pdbx_strand_id
1 'polypeptide(L)'
;MSRDKPGLLAGAGRRFIMLLDGLLRRVSGIFEFSGDPGCLLRLALGRSRVDIVLSDGTTIHAGDPIGEIHLWNEHMPRMGSSGPDLTWGVRFYRGMMASLKELSNYVETDHQFASVKAFHGEVAVLQSEDVPAASQLLERLGFDTQAPKVPRSWLGRFRMFWENLYTWWLMWAFQPASLRGKNRRHLARFDMWISRAELVTRYGA
;
A
#
# COMPACT_ATOMS: atom_id res chain seq x y z
N MET A 1 -7.24 -12.56 -33.89
CA MET A 1 -7.24 -12.30 -32.43
C MET A 1 -6.43 -13.39 -31.75
N SER A 2 -5.10 -13.24 -31.71
CA SER A 2 -4.19 -14.21 -31.06
C SER A 2 -4.22 -13.93 -29.55
N ARG A 3 -4.77 -14.84 -28.77
CA ARG A 3 -4.61 -14.87 -27.30
C ARG A 3 -3.18 -15.33 -27.04
N ASP A 4 -2.28 -14.41 -26.75
CA ASP A 4 -0.97 -14.75 -26.17
C ASP A 4 -1.22 -15.48 -24.85
N LYS A 5 -1.17 -16.81 -24.88
CA LYS A 5 -1.08 -17.63 -23.67
C LYS A 5 0.24 -17.27 -22.99
N PRO A 6 0.23 -16.83 -21.74
CA PRO A 6 1.49 -16.62 -21.02
C PRO A 6 2.28 -17.92 -21.08
N GLY A 7 3.53 -17.87 -21.55
CA GLY A 7 4.37 -19.07 -21.65
C GLY A 7 4.42 -19.77 -20.29
N LEU A 8 4.54 -21.11 -20.28
CA LEU A 8 4.58 -21.94 -19.06
C LEU A 8 5.55 -21.40 -18.00
N LEU A 9 6.69 -20.85 -18.42
CA LEU A 9 7.69 -20.22 -17.54
C LEU A 9 7.16 -18.94 -16.86
N ALA A 10 6.40 -18.11 -17.57
CA ALA A 10 5.79 -16.91 -16.99
C ALA A 10 4.70 -17.27 -15.97
N GLY A 11 3.95 -18.35 -16.21
CA GLY A 11 2.98 -18.86 -15.24
C GLY A 11 3.63 -19.41 -13.96
N ALA A 12 4.71 -20.17 -14.10
CA ALA A 12 5.47 -20.70 -12.97
C ALA A 12 6.13 -19.57 -12.15
N GLY A 13 6.72 -18.56 -12.81
CA GLY A 13 7.31 -17.40 -12.14
C GLY A 13 6.28 -16.61 -11.33
N ARG A 14 5.08 -16.38 -11.88
CA ARG A 14 4.00 -15.71 -11.13
C ARG A 14 3.58 -16.49 -9.89
N ARG A 15 3.38 -17.80 -10.01
CA ARG A 15 3.04 -18.66 -8.85
C ARG A 15 4.11 -18.59 -7.77
N PHE A 16 5.38 -18.62 -8.17
CA PHE A 16 6.50 -18.51 -7.23
C PHE A 16 6.47 -17.18 -6.47
N ILE A 17 6.27 -16.05 -7.18
CA ILE A 17 6.19 -14.72 -6.54
C ILE A 17 4.97 -14.65 -5.59
N MET A 18 3.82 -15.18 -5.98
CA MET A 18 2.64 -15.22 -5.11
C MET A 18 2.86 -16.06 -3.85
N LEU A 19 3.56 -17.19 -3.96
CA LEU A 19 3.91 -18.02 -2.80
C LEU A 19 4.91 -17.30 -1.88
N LEU A 20 5.93 -16.67 -2.45
CA LEU A 20 6.90 -15.87 -1.70
C LEU A 20 6.23 -14.71 -0.96
N ASP A 21 5.35 -13.98 -1.63
CA ASP A 21 4.55 -12.91 -1.02
C ASP A 21 3.69 -13.44 0.14
N GLY A 22 3.02 -14.58 -0.06
CA GLY A 22 2.24 -15.23 0.99
C GLY A 22 3.08 -15.64 2.22
N LEU A 23 4.31 -16.12 2.00
CA LEU A 23 5.23 -16.44 3.08
C LEU A 23 5.71 -15.19 3.81
N LEU A 24 6.14 -14.17 3.07
CA LEU A 24 6.61 -12.89 3.64
C LEU A 24 5.52 -12.22 4.47
N ARG A 25 4.29 -12.21 3.99
CA ARG A 25 3.13 -11.69 4.75
C ARG A 25 2.92 -12.40 6.08
N ARG A 26 2.99 -13.74 6.10
CA ARG A 26 2.86 -14.53 7.34
C ARG A 26 3.97 -14.21 8.33
N VAL A 27 5.22 -14.13 7.86
CA VAL A 27 6.38 -13.80 8.71
C VAL A 27 6.29 -12.36 9.24
N SER A 28 5.75 -11.42 8.44
CA SER A 28 5.56 -10.02 8.83
C SER A 28 4.30 -9.78 9.67
N GLY A 29 3.53 -10.81 10.01
CA GLY A 29 2.31 -10.64 10.80
C GLY A 29 1.20 -9.87 10.10
N ILE A 30 1.21 -9.81 8.75
CA ILE A 30 0.19 -9.13 7.96
C ILE A 30 -1.03 -10.03 7.87
N PHE A 31 -2.19 -9.51 8.29
CA PHE A 31 -3.45 -10.26 8.31
C PHE A 31 -4.60 -9.49 7.64
N GLU A 32 -5.65 -10.22 7.35
CA GLU A 32 -6.89 -9.74 6.76
C GLU A 32 -7.87 -9.41 7.89
N PHE A 33 -8.17 -8.14 8.08
CA PHE A 33 -9.07 -7.67 9.15
C PHE A 33 -10.54 -7.61 8.72
N SER A 34 -10.82 -7.75 7.43
CA SER A 34 -12.18 -7.77 6.87
C SER A 34 -12.37 -8.97 5.96
N GLY A 35 -13.57 -9.58 6.00
CA GLY A 35 -14.00 -10.61 5.06
C GLY A 35 -14.66 -10.05 3.79
N ASP A 36 -14.76 -8.74 3.64
CA ASP A 36 -15.32 -8.11 2.44
C ASP A 36 -14.38 -8.28 1.25
N PRO A 37 -14.83 -8.92 0.15
CA PRO A 37 -14.02 -9.05 -1.07
C PRO A 37 -13.71 -7.71 -1.74
N GLY A 38 -14.40 -6.64 -1.39
CA GLY A 38 -14.11 -5.27 -1.81
C GLY A 38 -13.03 -4.57 -0.99
N CYS A 39 -12.60 -5.15 0.14
CA CYS A 39 -11.54 -4.58 0.96
C CYS A 39 -10.20 -4.65 0.24
N LEU A 40 -9.55 -3.49 0.08
CA LEU A 40 -8.25 -3.34 -0.59
C LEU A 40 -7.07 -3.33 0.37
N LEU A 41 -7.32 -3.43 1.68
CA LEU A 41 -6.32 -3.25 2.72
C LEU A 41 -6.12 -4.51 3.55
N ARG A 42 -4.88 -4.71 4.00
CA ARG A 42 -4.46 -5.62 5.05
C ARG A 42 -3.78 -4.83 6.15
N LEU A 43 -3.68 -5.41 7.32
CA LEU A 43 -3.18 -4.73 8.49
C LEU A 43 -2.09 -5.56 9.18
N ALA A 44 -1.14 -4.89 9.79
CA ALA A 44 -0.21 -5.49 10.75
C ALA A 44 -0.02 -4.55 11.94
N LEU A 45 0.42 -5.08 13.07
CA LEU A 45 0.91 -4.28 14.18
C LEU A 45 2.40 -4.07 14.00
N GLY A 46 2.82 -2.80 14.11
CA GLY A 46 4.21 -2.39 13.98
C GLY A 46 4.61 -1.41 15.06
N ARG A 47 5.82 -0.88 14.91
CA ARG A 47 6.33 0.23 15.71
C ARG A 47 6.88 1.32 14.81
N SER A 48 6.59 2.57 15.13
CA SER A 48 7.13 3.71 14.41
C SER A 48 8.67 3.69 14.45
N ARG A 49 9.29 4.01 13.33
CA ARG A 49 10.74 4.17 13.22
C ARG A 49 11.18 5.63 13.22
N VAL A 50 10.22 6.54 13.30
CA VAL A 50 10.43 7.98 13.19
C VAL A 50 9.56 8.72 14.19
N ASP A 51 10.01 9.92 14.58
CA ASP A 51 9.16 10.90 15.25
C ASP A 51 8.43 11.71 14.18
N ILE A 52 7.12 11.87 14.32
CA ILE A 52 6.30 12.62 13.38
C ILE A 52 5.13 13.30 14.10
N VAL A 53 4.79 14.49 13.65
CA VAL A 53 3.55 15.19 14.01
C VAL A 53 2.67 15.25 12.79
N LEU A 54 1.45 14.75 12.90
CA LEU A 54 0.46 14.74 11.83
C LEU A 54 -0.28 16.08 11.77
N SER A 55 -0.99 16.31 10.67
CA SER A 55 -1.71 17.58 10.42
C SER A 55 -2.79 17.88 11.46
N ASP A 56 -3.36 16.85 12.08
CA ASP A 56 -4.33 16.99 13.18
C ASP A 56 -3.69 17.22 14.57
N GLY A 57 -2.34 17.34 14.64
CA GLY A 57 -1.58 17.52 15.88
C GLY A 57 -1.22 16.22 16.59
N THR A 58 -1.63 15.05 16.09
CA THR A 58 -1.24 13.75 16.68
C THR A 58 0.27 13.56 16.59
N THR A 59 0.91 13.35 17.73
CA THR A 59 2.34 13.09 17.81
C THR A 59 2.62 11.60 18.00
N ILE A 60 3.48 11.06 17.15
CA ILE A 60 3.99 9.69 17.20
C ILE A 60 5.49 9.74 17.41
N HIS A 61 5.99 8.98 18.37
CA HIS A 61 7.43 8.84 18.63
C HIS A 61 7.98 7.53 18.07
N ALA A 62 9.27 7.50 17.77
CA ALA A 62 9.95 6.27 17.43
C ALA A 62 9.78 5.24 18.56
N GLY A 63 9.32 4.03 18.21
CA GLY A 63 8.96 2.97 19.15
C GLY A 63 7.48 2.89 19.52
N ASP A 64 6.68 3.92 19.26
CA ASP A 64 5.24 3.89 19.51
C ASP A 64 4.56 2.80 18.67
N PRO A 65 3.53 2.11 19.22
CA PRO A 65 2.75 1.15 18.46
C PRO A 65 1.94 1.84 17.35
N ILE A 66 2.03 1.30 16.15
CA ILE A 66 1.29 1.78 14.97
C ILE A 66 0.61 0.62 14.27
N GLY A 67 -0.45 0.91 13.53
CA GLY A 67 -0.99 -0.01 12.53
C GLY A 67 -0.24 0.16 11.20
N GLU A 68 0.26 -0.92 10.62
CA GLU A 68 0.86 -0.90 9.29
C GLU A 68 -0.19 -1.31 8.26
N ILE A 69 -0.49 -0.40 7.32
CA ILE A 69 -1.46 -0.63 6.24
C ILE A 69 -0.73 -1.16 5.00
N HIS A 70 -1.21 -2.27 4.47
CA HIS A 70 -0.70 -2.89 3.27
C HIS A 70 -1.80 -3.02 2.21
N LEU A 71 -1.49 -2.80 0.94
CA LEU A 71 -2.43 -3.04 -0.14
C LEU A 71 -2.65 -4.55 -0.35
N TRP A 72 -3.91 -4.93 -0.52
CA TRP A 72 -4.30 -6.30 -0.85
C TRP A 72 -4.25 -6.49 -2.37
N ASN A 73 -3.11 -6.89 -2.88
CA ASN A 73 -2.82 -6.95 -4.31
C ASN A 73 -3.84 -7.79 -5.11
N GLU A 74 -4.36 -8.85 -4.50
CA GLU A 74 -5.34 -9.76 -5.11
C GLU A 74 -6.73 -9.10 -5.30
N HIS A 75 -7.07 -8.13 -4.46
CA HIS A 75 -8.35 -7.40 -4.48
C HIS A 75 -8.29 -6.10 -5.28
N MET A 76 -7.10 -5.67 -5.69
CA MET A 76 -6.95 -4.46 -6.48
C MET A 76 -7.78 -4.49 -7.75
N PRO A 77 -8.49 -3.40 -8.10
CA PRO A 77 -9.25 -3.33 -9.35
C PRO A 77 -8.36 -3.67 -10.55
N ARG A 78 -8.87 -4.48 -11.46
CA ARG A 78 -8.12 -4.83 -12.68
C ARG A 78 -7.96 -3.61 -13.57
N MET A 79 -6.74 -3.41 -14.05
CA MET A 79 -6.41 -2.37 -15.00
C MET A 79 -6.72 -2.82 -16.43
N GLY A 80 -7.13 -1.89 -17.27
CA GLY A 80 -7.23 -2.09 -18.71
C GLY A 80 -5.85 -2.33 -19.35
N SER A 81 -5.86 -2.69 -20.63
CA SER A 81 -4.61 -2.96 -21.38
C SER A 81 -3.69 -1.73 -21.52
N SER A 82 -4.23 -0.52 -21.40
CA SER A 82 -3.50 0.75 -21.45
C SER A 82 -2.94 1.20 -20.10
N GLY A 83 -3.13 0.43 -19.00
CA GLY A 83 -2.77 0.80 -17.65
C GLY A 83 -3.92 1.47 -16.88
N PRO A 84 -3.61 2.20 -15.79
CA PRO A 84 -4.61 2.88 -14.99
C PRO A 84 -5.27 4.02 -15.77
N ASP A 85 -6.59 4.01 -15.83
CA ASP A 85 -7.43 5.05 -16.40
C ASP A 85 -8.32 5.70 -15.32
N LEU A 86 -9.10 6.70 -15.70
CA LEU A 86 -10.02 7.38 -14.78
C LEU A 86 -11.02 6.41 -14.13
N THR A 87 -11.52 5.44 -14.90
CA THR A 87 -12.47 4.44 -14.40
C THR A 87 -11.82 3.56 -13.33
N TRP A 88 -10.56 3.16 -13.56
CA TRP A 88 -9.78 2.45 -12.57
C TRP A 88 -9.56 3.29 -11.31
N GLY A 89 -9.19 4.56 -11.48
CA GLY A 89 -9.00 5.51 -10.37
C GLY A 89 -10.24 5.66 -9.50
N VAL A 90 -11.41 5.78 -10.10
CA VAL A 90 -12.70 5.86 -9.36
C VAL A 90 -12.99 4.56 -8.60
N ARG A 91 -12.74 3.39 -9.20
CA ARG A 91 -12.92 2.10 -8.51
C ARG A 91 -11.95 1.95 -7.35
N PHE A 92 -10.70 2.30 -7.56
CA PHE A 92 -9.67 2.28 -6.51
C PHE A 92 -10.05 3.20 -5.34
N TYR A 93 -10.44 4.44 -5.63
CA TYR A 93 -10.85 5.41 -4.61
C TYR A 93 -12.04 4.90 -3.78
N ARG A 94 -13.08 4.38 -4.43
CA ARG A 94 -14.25 3.80 -3.74
C ARG A 94 -13.89 2.60 -2.88
N GLY A 95 -13.03 1.71 -3.40
CA GLY A 95 -12.54 0.56 -2.65
C GLY A 95 -11.70 0.98 -1.43
N MET A 96 -10.87 2.01 -1.56
CA MET A 96 -10.11 2.58 -0.43
C MET A 96 -11.03 3.17 0.63
N MET A 97 -12.05 3.95 0.25
CA MET A 97 -13.03 4.50 1.19
C MET A 97 -13.77 3.38 1.95
N ALA A 98 -14.23 2.35 1.25
CA ALA A 98 -14.88 1.20 1.88
C ALA A 98 -13.93 0.49 2.84
N SER A 99 -12.68 0.25 2.42
CA SER A 99 -11.66 -0.39 3.26
C SER A 99 -11.30 0.41 4.51
N LEU A 100 -11.25 1.75 4.41
CA LEU A 100 -11.00 2.63 5.56
C LEU A 100 -12.17 2.64 6.54
N LYS A 101 -13.40 2.52 6.04
CA LYS A 101 -14.58 2.35 6.90
C LYS A 101 -14.52 1.03 7.67
N GLU A 102 -14.21 -0.07 6.99
CA GLU A 102 -14.00 -1.38 7.63
C GLU A 102 -12.85 -1.32 8.65
N LEU A 103 -11.74 -0.64 8.31
CA LEU A 103 -10.61 -0.46 9.21
C LEU A 103 -11.00 0.32 10.47
N SER A 104 -11.75 1.42 10.31
CA SER A 104 -12.25 2.21 11.44
C SER A 104 -13.08 1.34 12.40
N ASN A 105 -14.04 0.60 11.90
CA ASN A 105 -14.88 -0.29 12.71
C ASN A 105 -14.05 -1.38 13.41
N TYR A 106 -13.08 -1.96 12.68
CA TYR A 106 -12.23 -3.02 13.22
C TYR A 106 -11.38 -2.52 14.40
N VAL A 107 -10.72 -1.38 14.26
CA VAL A 107 -9.81 -0.86 15.30
C VAL A 107 -10.52 -0.29 16.52
N GLU A 108 -11.82 -0.02 16.43
CA GLU A 108 -12.64 0.35 17.57
C GLU A 108 -13.03 -0.87 18.41
N THR A 109 -13.15 -2.05 17.79
CA THR A 109 -13.58 -3.27 18.45
C THR A 109 -12.44 -4.16 18.90
N ASP A 110 -11.29 -4.14 18.25
CA ASP A 110 -10.15 -4.98 18.57
C ASP A 110 -9.20 -4.33 19.58
N HIS A 111 -9.11 -4.95 20.78
CA HIS A 111 -8.26 -4.48 21.88
C HIS A 111 -6.77 -4.40 21.54
N GLN A 112 -6.28 -5.18 20.57
CA GLN A 112 -4.88 -5.12 20.14
C GLN A 112 -4.50 -3.77 19.57
N PHE A 113 -5.47 -3.03 19.02
CA PHE A 113 -5.28 -1.70 18.44
C PHE A 113 -5.63 -0.57 19.40
N ALA A 114 -5.98 -0.85 20.68
CA ALA A 114 -6.37 0.18 21.65
C ALA A 114 -5.26 1.22 21.91
N SER A 115 -3.99 0.81 21.85
CA SER A 115 -2.83 1.69 22.05
C SER A 115 -2.31 2.33 20.76
N VAL A 116 -2.83 1.96 19.61
CA VAL A 116 -2.41 2.50 18.31
C VAL A 116 -2.98 3.90 18.12
N LYS A 117 -2.10 4.89 17.94
CA LYS A 117 -2.47 6.30 17.71
C LYS A 117 -2.58 6.66 16.25
N ALA A 118 -1.88 5.93 15.37
CA ALA A 118 -1.86 6.20 13.94
C ALA A 118 -1.60 4.95 13.11
N PHE A 119 -1.94 5.06 11.83
CA PHE A 119 -1.70 4.04 10.82
C PHE A 119 -0.74 4.57 9.78
N HIS A 120 0.20 3.72 9.38
CA HIS A 120 1.24 4.02 8.42
C HIS A 120 1.15 3.07 7.22
N GLY A 121 1.38 3.58 6.04
CA GLY A 121 1.56 2.79 4.84
C GLY A 121 2.67 3.36 3.97
N GLU A 122 3.26 2.53 3.13
CA GLU A 122 4.20 2.95 2.10
C GLU A 122 3.57 2.79 0.73
N VAL A 123 3.59 3.84 -0.06
CA VAL A 123 3.08 3.86 -1.43
C VAL A 123 4.23 3.89 -2.40
N ALA A 124 4.17 3.01 -3.40
CA ALA A 124 5.10 2.98 -4.52
C ALA A 124 4.38 3.40 -5.79
N VAL A 125 4.89 4.44 -6.45
CA VAL A 125 4.43 4.90 -7.76
C VAL A 125 5.47 4.60 -8.83
N LEU A 126 5.02 4.21 -10.02
CA LEU A 126 5.89 3.76 -11.10
C LEU A 126 6.71 4.87 -11.76
N GLN A 127 6.27 6.10 -11.61
CA GLN A 127 6.96 7.29 -12.11
C GLN A 127 6.93 8.37 -11.03
N SER A 128 8.05 9.03 -10.81
CA SER A 128 8.14 10.13 -9.84
C SER A 128 7.21 11.30 -10.19
N GLU A 129 6.86 11.46 -11.45
CA GLU A 129 5.89 12.44 -11.97
C GLU A 129 4.46 12.16 -11.46
N ASP A 130 4.14 10.90 -11.13
CA ASP A 130 2.84 10.49 -10.61
C ASP A 130 2.69 10.75 -9.09
N VAL A 131 3.78 11.10 -8.37
CA VAL A 131 3.78 11.33 -6.91
C VAL A 131 2.78 12.43 -6.51
N PRO A 132 2.73 13.61 -7.15
CA PRO A 132 1.78 14.66 -6.74
C PRO A 132 0.32 14.21 -6.86
N ALA A 133 -0.03 13.51 -7.93
CA ALA A 133 -1.39 13.01 -8.12
C ALA A 133 -1.76 11.92 -7.10
N ALA A 134 -0.82 11.03 -6.79
CA ALA A 134 -1.01 10.00 -5.77
C ALA A 134 -1.13 10.61 -4.36
N SER A 135 -0.28 11.58 -4.00
CA SER A 135 -0.38 12.30 -2.73
C SER A 135 -1.72 13.01 -2.60
N GLN A 136 -2.13 13.76 -3.61
CA GLN A 136 -3.43 14.46 -3.59
C GLN A 136 -4.62 13.50 -3.42
N LEU A 137 -4.55 12.31 -4.03
CA LEU A 137 -5.58 11.29 -3.85
C LEU A 137 -5.63 10.79 -2.40
N LEU A 138 -4.47 10.54 -1.79
CA LEU A 138 -4.36 10.08 -0.42
C LEU A 138 -4.76 11.17 0.59
N GLU A 139 -4.41 12.42 0.35
CA GLU A 139 -4.83 13.56 1.17
C GLU A 139 -6.37 13.72 1.17
N ARG A 140 -7.02 13.48 0.02
CA ARG A 140 -8.49 13.44 -0.04
C ARG A 140 -9.08 12.29 0.80
N LEU A 141 -8.33 11.22 0.99
CA LEU A 141 -8.69 10.10 1.88
C LEU A 141 -8.28 10.35 3.35
N GLY A 142 -7.75 11.53 3.68
CA GLY A 142 -7.38 11.90 5.05
C GLY A 142 -5.96 11.49 5.46
N PHE A 143 -5.13 11.06 4.52
CA PHE A 143 -3.75 10.74 4.83
C PHE A 143 -2.85 11.97 4.74
N ASP A 144 -1.94 12.10 5.69
CA ASP A 144 -0.74 12.93 5.57
C ASP A 144 0.30 12.20 4.74
N THR A 145 0.81 12.83 3.69
CA THR A 145 1.85 12.25 2.84
C THR A 145 3.20 12.90 3.10
N GLN A 146 4.27 12.09 3.07
CA GLN A 146 5.63 12.59 3.24
C GLN A 146 6.37 12.61 1.90
N ALA A 147 7.42 13.43 1.81
CA ALA A 147 8.27 13.51 0.64
C ALA A 147 8.88 12.14 0.29
N PRO A 148 9.13 11.86 -1.01
CA PRO A 148 9.74 10.62 -1.45
C PRO A 148 11.07 10.32 -0.74
N LYS A 149 11.25 9.05 -0.34
CA LYS A 149 12.46 8.58 0.34
C LYS A 149 13.66 8.61 -0.60
N VAL A 150 14.69 9.35 -0.23
CA VAL A 150 15.97 9.35 -0.93
C VAL A 150 17.04 8.75 -0.01
N PRO A 151 17.58 7.55 -0.33
CA PRO A 151 18.57 6.91 0.53
C PRO A 151 19.91 7.66 0.47
N ARG A 152 20.41 8.07 1.65
CA ARG A 152 21.69 8.78 1.80
C ARG A 152 22.91 7.86 1.85
N SER A 153 22.73 6.59 2.26
CA SER A 153 23.82 5.61 2.40
C SER A 153 23.80 4.57 1.26
N TRP A 154 24.94 3.92 1.00
CA TRP A 154 25.00 2.83 0.04
C TRP A 154 24.15 1.63 0.45
N LEU A 155 24.10 1.32 1.74
CA LEU A 155 23.26 0.24 2.29
C LEU A 155 21.78 0.56 2.10
N GLY A 156 21.38 1.82 2.33
CA GLY A 156 20.02 2.29 2.05
C GLY A 156 19.67 2.16 0.56
N ARG A 157 20.60 2.48 -0.35
CA ARG A 157 20.41 2.29 -1.81
C ARG A 157 20.26 0.82 -2.18
N PHE A 158 21.07 -0.05 -1.57
CA PHE A 158 21.00 -1.50 -1.79
C PHE A 158 19.65 -2.06 -1.31
N ARG A 159 19.19 -1.67 -0.10
CA ARG A 159 17.89 -2.07 0.42
C ARG A 159 16.76 -1.58 -0.49
N MET A 160 16.76 -0.31 -0.87
CA MET A 160 15.77 0.27 -1.78
C MET A 160 15.76 -0.42 -3.15
N PHE A 161 16.93 -0.84 -3.67
CA PHE A 161 16.99 -1.62 -4.91
C PHE A 161 16.19 -2.93 -4.80
N TRP A 162 16.37 -3.68 -3.70
CA TRP A 162 15.65 -4.94 -3.49
C TRP A 162 14.16 -4.73 -3.24
N GLU A 163 13.79 -3.71 -2.47
CA GLU A 163 12.39 -3.33 -2.26
C GLU A 163 11.71 -2.94 -3.58
N ASN A 164 12.39 -2.17 -4.42
CA ASN A 164 11.89 -1.79 -5.74
C ASN A 164 11.77 -2.98 -6.69
N LEU A 165 12.75 -3.89 -6.66
CA LEU A 165 12.71 -5.11 -7.45
C LEU A 165 11.53 -6.00 -7.02
N TYR A 166 11.34 -6.17 -5.72
CA TYR A 166 10.23 -6.94 -5.17
C TYR A 166 8.87 -6.32 -5.54
N THR A 167 8.73 -5.00 -5.37
CA THR A 167 7.50 -4.28 -5.78
C THR A 167 7.22 -4.45 -7.28
N TRP A 168 8.27 -4.36 -8.11
CA TRP A 168 8.14 -4.60 -9.55
C TRP A 168 7.67 -6.03 -9.86
N TRP A 169 8.17 -7.03 -9.14
CA TRP A 169 7.73 -8.41 -9.29
C TRP A 169 6.28 -8.61 -8.84
N LEU A 170 5.86 -7.97 -7.76
CA LEU A 170 4.45 -7.98 -7.34
C LEU A 170 3.55 -7.36 -8.43
N MET A 171 3.90 -6.19 -8.94
CA MET A 171 3.15 -5.56 -10.02
C MET A 171 3.10 -6.44 -11.27
N TRP A 172 4.21 -7.09 -11.63
CA TRP A 172 4.22 -8.04 -12.73
C TRP A 172 3.33 -9.26 -12.49
N ALA A 173 3.29 -9.77 -11.27
CA ALA A 173 2.50 -10.93 -10.92
C ALA A 173 1.00 -10.62 -10.87
N PHE A 174 0.61 -9.50 -10.27
CA PHE A 174 -0.79 -9.15 -10.02
C PHE A 174 -1.39 -8.19 -11.05
N GLN A 175 -0.63 -7.18 -11.48
CA GLN A 175 -1.11 -6.10 -12.35
C GLN A 175 -0.13 -5.82 -13.51
N PRO A 176 0.14 -6.78 -14.41
CA PRO A 176 1.16 -6.62 -15.46
C PRO A 176 0.87 -5.46 -16.41
N ALA A 177 -0.40 -5.06 -16.56
CA ALA A 177 -0.78 -3.91 -17.38
C ALA A 177 -0.21 -2.58 -16.85
N SER A 178 0.01 -2.45 -15.53
CA SER A 178 0.58 -1.25 -14.92
C SER A 178 2.02 -0.98 -15.34
N LEU A 179 2.75 -2.02 -15.77
CA LEU A 179 4.17 -1.94 -16.12
C LEU A 179 4.43 -1.56 -17.59
N ARG A 180 3.39 -1.49 -18.43
CA ARG A 180 3.56 -1.19 -19.85
C ARG A 180 4.15 0.22 -20.06
N GLY A 181 5.27 0.29 -20.78
CA GLY A 181 5.96 1.56 -21.04
C GLY A 181 6.63 2.20 -19.83
N LYS A 182 6.64 1.52 -18.68
CA LYS A 182 7.23 2.03 -17.44
C LYS A 182 8.62 1.42 -17.19
N ASN A 183 9.49 2.22 -16.54
CA ASN A 183 10.85 1.80 -16.19
C ASN A 183 10.99 1.70 -14.67
N ARG A 184 11.47 0.56 -14.16
CA ARG A 184 11.69 0.32 -12.72
C ARG A 184 12.63 1.32 -12.05
N ARG A 185 13.48 2.03 -12.82
CA ARG A 185 14.42 3.04 -12.28
C ARG A 185 13.72 4.31 -11.81
N HIS A 186 12.49 4.56 -12.26
CA HIS A 186 11.70 5.75 -11.91
C HIS A 186 10.70 5.49 -10.78
N LEU A 187 10.74 4.29 -10.18
CA LEU A 187 9.86 3.95 -9.07
C LEU A 187 10.20 4.83 -7.86
N ALA A 188 9.24 5.61 -7.42
CA ALA A 188 9.32 6.46 -6.23
C ALA A 188 8.48 5.86 -5.10
N ARG A 189 8.92 6.07 -3.86
CA ARG A 189 8.24 5.61 -2.65
C ARG A 189 8.07 6.78 -1.70
N PHE A 190 6.92 6.86 -1.07
CA PHE A 190 6.66 7.83 -0.02
C PHE A 190 5.75 7.23 1.06
N ASP A 191 5.84 7.79 2.25
CA ASP A 191 5.03 7.36 3.38
C ASP A 191 3.69 8.08 3.39
N MET A 192 2.65 7.36 3.81
CA MET A 192 1.34 7.91 4.13
C MET A 192 0.98 7.58 5.57
N TRP A 193 0.38 8.55 6.27
CA TRP A 193 -0.03 8.42 7.65
C TRP A 193 -1.47 8.90 7.82
N ILE A 194 -2.21 8.25 8.70
CA ILE A 194 -3.50 8.73 9.17
C ILE A 194 -3.59 8.50 10.67
N SER A 195 -3.98 9.51 11.43
CA SER A 195 -4.23 9.31 12.85
C SER A 195 -5.45 8.42 13.08
N ARG A 196 -5.50 7.75 14.23
CA ARG A 196 -6.70 7.03 14.64
C ARG A 196 -7.90 7.98 14.78
N ALA A 197 -7.66 9.18 15.31
CA ALA A 197 -8.70 10.20 15.48
C ALA A 197 -9.31 10.60 14.14
N GLU A 198 -8.48 10.92 13.13
CA GLU A 198 -8.93 11.28 11.79
C GLU A 198 -9.64 10.10 11.10
N LEU A 199 -9.11 8.88 11.23
CA LEU A 199 -9.72 7.66 10.68
C LEU A 199 -11.14 7.47 11.24
N VAL A 200 -11.31 7.52 12.56
CA VAL A 200 -12.62 7.33 13.21
C VAL A 200 -13.56 8.51 12.91
N THR A 201 -13.06 9.74 12.94
CA THR A 201 -13.87 10.92 12.64
C THR A 201 -14.43 10.90 11.22
N ARG A 202 -13.64 10.42 10.27
CA ARG A 202 -14.00 10.44 8.83
C ARG A 202 -14.75 9.20 8.38
N TYR A 203 -14.46 8.04 8.98
CA TYR A 203 -14.94 6.74 8.52
C TYR A 203 -15.69 5.93 9.57
N GLY A 204 -15.69 6.35 10.83
CA GLY A 204 -16.48 5.73 11.90
C GLY A 204 -17.99 5.80 11.62
N ALA A 205 -18.73 4.85 12.17
CA ALA A 205 -20.19 4.74 11.99
C ALA A 205 -20.95 5.77 12.82
#